data_aa984388f6c53ef4aa06660c0f4b0c10
#
_entry.id   aa984388f6c53ef4aa06660c0f4b0c10
#
_cell.length_a   1.000
_cell.length_b   1.000
_cell.length_c   1.000
_cell.angle_alpha   90.00
_cell.angle_beta   90.00
_cell.angle_gamma   90.00
#
_symmetry.space_group_name_H-M   'P 1'
#
loop_
_entity.id
_entity.type
_entity.pdbx_description
1 polymer ?
#
loop_
_entity_poly.entity_id
_entity_poly.type
_entity_poly.pdbx_seq_one_letter_code
_entity_poly.pdbx_strand_id
1 'polypeptide(L)'
;MKTQFYFTKSILTLLTFFSICFVSSLTLVSCSKDDDAPLVPIAINTSGVYVAGHEFNGVEIVAKLWKNGVATNLSDGTKTAYTTSVFVTDTDVYVAGYQVNTNNKWVAKLWKNGVATNLSDGTKNALANAVYVYGNDVYVAGDEDNATVRVAKVWKNGIATSLTDGTKTASANAI
;
A
#
# COMPACT_ATOMS: atom_id res chain seq x y z
N MET A 1 -70.75 -22.84 3.60
CA MET A 1 -70.53 -24.19 4.12
C MET A 1 -69.33 -24.13 5.00
N LYS A 2 -69.42 -23.88 6.32
CA LYS A 2 -69.61 -24.85 7.40
C LYS A 2 -68.69 -26.05 7.17
N THR A 3 -67.70 -26.31 8.01
CA THR A 3 -67.66 -26.80 9.40
C THR A 3 -66.23 -26.73 9.88
N GLN A 4 -65.86 -26.16 10.94
CA GLN A 4 -65.93 -26.40 12.39
C GLN A 4 -65.49 -27.79 12.86
N PHE A 5 -64.75 -27.76 13.97
CA PHE A 5 -64.61 -28.68 15.10
C PHE A 5 -63.35 -29.54 15.11
N TYR A 6 -62.67 -29.83 16.22
CA TYR A 6 -62.89 -29.58 17.66
C TYR A 6 -61.55 -29.70 18.40
N PHE A 7 -61.50 -29.04 19.51
CA PHE A 7 -60.73 -29.20 20.72
C PHE A 7 -60.75 -30.65 21.26
N THR A 8 -59.61 -31.11 21.80
CA THR A 8 -59.68 -31.87 23.06
C THR A 8 -58.44 -31.62 23.89
N LYS A 9 -58.70 -31.28 25.10
CA LYS A 9 -57.89 -31.08 26.28
C LYS A 9 -57.41 -32.42 26.85
N SER A 10 -56.43 -32.26 27.74
CA SER A 10 -56.20 -33.06 28.97
C SER A 10 -55.18 -34.16 28.81
N ILE A 11 -54.23 -34.41 29.67
CA ILE A 11 -54.19 -34.44 31.13
C ILE A 11 -52.73 -34.42 31.58
N LEU A 12 -52.44 -33.63 32.50
CA LEU A 12 -51.64 -33.61 33.71
C LEU A 12 -51.34 -34.99 34.35
N THR A 13 -50.05 -35.34 34.50
CA THR A 13 -49.44 -36.10 35.61
C THR A 13 -47.94 -35.87 35.54
N LEU A 14 -47.34 -35.22 36.42
CA LEU A 14 -46.93 -35.32 37.81
C LEU A 14 -45.76 -36.32 38.04
N LEU A 15 -44.66 -35.76 38.60
CA LEU A 15 -43.56 -36.37 39.36
C LEU A 15 -42.49 -37.09 38.50
N THR A 16 -41.19 -36.89 38.71
CA THR A 16 -40.39 -36.59 39.92
C THR A 16 -38.96 -36.24 39.54
N PHE A 17 -38.39 -35.33 40.26
CA PHE A 17 -37.01 -35.22 40.68
C PHE A 17 -35.91 -35.91 39.87
N PHE A 18 -35.07 -35.11 39.21
CA PHE A 18 -33.62 -35.25 39.36
C PHE A 18 -32.98 -33.87 39.26
N SER A 19 -32.62 -33.35 40.41
CA SER A 19 -31.78 -32.19 40.59
C SER A 19 -30.36 -32.59 40.15
N ILE A 20 -29.94 -32.10 38.99
CA ILE A 20 -28.51 -32.04 38.67
C ILE A 20 -28.20 -30.55 38.51
N CYS A 21 -27.63 -30.03 39.58
CA CYS A 21 -26.93 -28.77 39.57
C CYS A 21 -25.79 -28.84 38.54
N PHE A 22 -26.03 -28.33 37.33
CA PHE A 22 -24.96 -27.94 36.44
C PHE A 22 -24.61 -26.51 36.81
N VAL A 23 -23.67 -26.37 37.75
CA VAL A 23 -22.99 -25.11 37.98
C VAL A 23 -22.16 -24.85 36.72
N SER A 24 -22.75 -24.15 35.75
CA SER A 24 -22.00 -23.51 34.71
C SER A 24 -21.25 -22.35 35.36
N SER A 25 -19.99 -22.58 35.70
CA SER A 25 -19.05 -21.51 36.01
C SER A 25 -18.93 -20.63 34.76
N LEU A 26 -19.68 -19.54 34.73
CA LEU A 26 -19.37 -18.42 33.86
C LEU A 26 -18.02 -17.88 34.31
N THR A 27 -16.94 -18.34 33.72
CA THR A 27 -15.69 -17.60 33.76
C THR A 27 -15.90 -16.34 32.96
N LEU A 28 -16.18 -15.24 33.65
CA LEU A 28 -16.00 -13.93 33.11
C LEU A 28 -14.50 -13.83 32.77
N VAL A 29 -14.15 -14.01 31.50
CA VAL A 29 -12.87 -13.56 31.00
C VAL A 29 -12.91 -12.04 31.12
N SER A 30 -12.37 -11.55 32.23
CA SER A 30 -12.00 -10.15 32.37
C SER A 30 -11.01 -9.87 31.26
N CYS A 31 -11.43 -9.10 30.27
CA CYS A 31 -10.54 -8.46 29.32
C CYS A 31 -9.74 -7.43 30.15
N SER A 32 -8.61 -7.85 30.70
CA SER A 32 -7.64 -6.89 31.21
C SER A 32 -7.14 -6.12 29.99
N LYS A 33 -7.35 -4.82 30.01
CA LYS A 33 -6.66 -3.87 29.14
C LYS A 33 -5.18 -3.92 29.50
N ASP A 34 -4.45 -4.80 28.89
CA ASP A 34 -3.00 -4.67 28.80
C ASP A 34 -2.73 -3.83 27.55
N ASP A 35 -2.86 -2.51 27.72
CA ASP A 35 -2.61 -1.50 26.68
C ASP A 35 -1.11 -1.32 26.38
N ASP A 36 -0.25 -2.24 26.83
CA ASP A 36 1.22 -2.19 26.66
C ASP A 36 1.81 -3.45 25.99
N ALA A 37 1.05 -4.18 25.20
CA ALA A 37 1.69 -5.15 24.31
C ALA A 37 2.49 -4.35 23.28
N PRO A 38 3.84 -4.53 23.19
CA PRO A 38 4.61 -3.86 22.15
C PRO A 38 4.00 -4.25 20.81
N LEU A 39 3.63 -3.24 20.00
CA LEU A 39 3.17 -3.45 18.64
C LEU A 39 4.28 -4.22 17.92
N VAL A 40 4.10 -5.52 17.78
CA VAL A 40 4.99 -6.34 16.96
C VAL A 40 4.80 -5.82 15.54
N PRO A 41 5.82 -5.23 14.90
CA PRO A 41 5.70 -4.77 13.53
C PRO A 41 5.25 -5.98 12.69
N ILE A 42 4.19 -5.82 11.92
CA ILE A 42 3.80 -6.86 10.95
C ILE A 42 4.98 -7.00 10.00
N ALA A 43 5.75 -8.08 10.15
CA ALA A 43 6.89 -8.34 9.29
C ALA A 43 6.36 -8.58 7.87
N ILE A 44 6.62 -7.62 6.98
CA ILE A 44 6.35 -7.81 5.56
C ILE A 44 7.34 -8.86 5.07
N ASN A 45 6.80 -9.97 4.54
CA ASN A 45 7.67 -10.98 3.91
C ASN A 45 8.23 -10.40 2.61
N THR A 46 9.49 -9.93 2.66
CA THR A 46 10.20 -9.37 1.52
C THR A 46 11.01 -10.41 0.75
N SER A 47 10.96 -11.69 1.14
CA SER A 47 11.62 -12.75 0.37
C SER A 47 10.96 -12.93 -1.01
N GLY A 48 11.77 -13.12 -2.05
CA GLY A 48 11.29 -13.37 -3.41
C GLY A 48 11.92 -12.47 -4.47
N VAL A 49 11.49 -12.68 -5.71
CA VAL A 49 11.89 -11.87 -6.88
C VAL A 49 10.86 -10.76 -7.08
N TYR A 50 11.34 -9.52 -7.10
CA TYR A 50 10.52 -8.35 -7.35
C TYR A 50 10.89 -7.74 -8.71
N VAL A 51 9.86 -7.41 -9.49
CA VAL A 51 10.01 -6.76 -10.80
C VAL A 51 9.08 -5.55 -10.82
N ALA A 52 9.62 -4.37 -11.07
CA ALA A 52 8.83 -3.17 -11.32
C ALA A 52 8.63 -2.99 -12.83
N GLY A 53 7.45 -2.55 -13.25
CA GLY A 53 7.11 -2.30 -14.63
C GLY A 53 5.71 -1.72 -14.76
N HIS A 54 5.12 -1.86 -15.92
CA HIS A 54 3.81 -1.27 -16.22
C HIS A 54 3.02 -2.15 -17.19
N GLU A 55 1.71 -1.92 -17.25
CA GLU A 55 0.81 -2.61 -18.16
C GLU A 55 -0.28 -1.64 -18.65
N PHE A 56 -0.65 -1.75 -19.93
CA PHE A 56 -1.77 -0.99 -20.47
C PHE A 56 -3.09 -1.66 -20.12
N ASN A 57 -4.02 -0.93 -19.49
CA ASN A 57 -5.33 -1.44 -19.05
C ASN A 57 -6.46 -1.29 -20.08
N GLY A 58 -6.13 -0.86 -21.30
CA GLY A 58 -7.08 -0.52 -22.36
C GLY A 58 -7.37 0.98 -22.48
N VAL A 59 -7.01 1.78 -21.47
CA VAL A 59 -7.21 3.25 -21.41
C VAL A 59 -5.92 3.97 -21.07
N GLU A 60 -5.25 3.55 -20.00
CA GLU A 60 -4.06 4.19 -19.45
C GLU A 60 -2.98 3.14 -19.13
N ILE A 61 -1.75 3.59 -18.95
CA ILE A 61 -0.65 2.77 -18.45
C ILE A 61 -0.70 2.74 -16.93
N VAL A 62 -0.72 1.53 -16.35
CA VAL A 62 -0.78 1.27 -14.91
C VAL A 62 0.59 0.84 -14.41
N ALA A 63 1.14 1.56 -13.44
CA ALA A 63 2.34 1.17 -12.72
C ALA A 63 2.10 -0.12 -11.95
N LYS A 64 3.01 -1.10 -12.07
CA LYS A 64 2.88 -2.42 -11.46
C LYS A 64 4.15 -2.86 -10.75
N LEU A 65 3.94 -3.71 -9.76
CA LEU A 65 4.97 -4.51 -9.10
C LEU A 65 4.58 -5.98 -9.17
N TRP A 66 5.48 -6.83 -9.63
CA TRP A 66 5.33 -8.29 -9.55
C TRP A 66 6.19 -8.82 -8.43
N LYS A 67 5.61 -9.65 -7.57
CA LYS A 67 6.33 -10.47 -6.59
C LYS A 67 6.15 -11.93 -6.96
N ASN A 68 7.23 -12.63 -7.29
CA ASN A 68 7.20 -14.04 -7.73
C ASN A 68 6.17 -14.29 -8.85
N GLY A 69 6.06 -13.38 -9.81
CA GLY A 69 5.13 -13.44 -10.93
C GLY A 69 3.69 -12.95 -10.63
N VAL A 70 3.34 -12.67 -9.38
CA VAL A 70 2.02 -12.14 -9.01
C VAL A 70 2.03 -10.61 -9.08
N ALA A 71 1.16 -10.05 -9.92
CA ALA A 71 1.07 -8.60 -10.16
C ALA A 71 0.23 -7.87 -9.11
N THR A 72 0.71 -6.70 -8.69
CA THR A 72 -0.03 -5.72 -7.88
C THR A 72 0.01 -4.37 -8.56
N ASN A 73 -1.12 -3.69 -8.67
CA ASN A 73 -1.19 -2.33 -9.20
C ASN A 73 -0.66 -1.34 -8.16
N LEU A 74 0.22 -0.44 -8.59
CA LEU A 74 0.76 0.68 -7.81
C LEU A 74 0.03 2.00 -8.08
N SER A 75 -0.69 2.08 -9.22
CA SER A 75 -1.56 3.20 -9.57
C SER A 75 -2.99 2.70 -9.85
N ASP A 76 -3.95 3.60 -9.77
CA ASP A 76 -5.38 3.31 -9.94
C ASP A 76 -5.82 3.14 -11.41
N GLY A 77 -4.93 3.43 -12.36
CA GLY A 77 -5.21 3.33 -13.79
C GLY A 77 -6.09 4.46 -14.36
N THR A 78 -6.34 5.52 -13.60
CA THR A 78 -7.08 6.71 -14.09
C THR A 78 -6.17 7.69 -14.83
N LYS A 79 -4.86 7.60 -14.61
CA LYS A 79 -3.81 8.37 -15.27
C LYS A 79 -2.60 7.50 -15.51
N THR A 80 -1.93 7.73 -16.62
CA THR A 80 -0.70 7.02 -16.99
C THR A 80 0.36 7.12 -15.91
N ALA A 81 0.88 5.99 -15.47
CA ALA A 81 1.95 5.86 -14.48
C ALA A 81 2.97 4.79 -14.90
N TYR A 82 4.23 5.06 -14.61
CA TYR A 82 5.36 4.18 -14.90
C TYR A 82 6.19 3.93 -13.64
N THR A 83 6.75 2.73 -13.55
CA THR A 83 7.82 2.42 -12.59
C THR A 83 9.14 2.33 -13.32
N THR A 84 10.23 2.70 -12.66
CA THR A 84 11.59 2.78 -13.22
C THR A 84 12.59 1.93 -12.47
N SER A 85 12.39 1.76 -11.16
CA SER A 85 13.33 1.06 -10.29
C SER A 85 12.60 0.44 -9.09
N VAL A 86 13.12 -0.69 -8.60
CA VAL A 86 12.68 -1.34 -7.37
C VAL A 86 13.88 -1.63 -6.48
N PHE A 87 13.74 -1.37 -5.18
CA PHE A 87 14.70 -1.73 -4.15
C PHE A 87 13.98 -2.41 -2.99
N VAL A 88 14.56 -3.48 -2.46
CA VAL A 88 13.94 -4.28 -1.39
C VAL A 88 14.90 -4.37 -0.21
N THR A 89 14.41 -4.03 0.97
CA THR A 89 15.08 -4.27 2.25
C THR A 89 14.46 -5.49 2.94
N ASP A 90 14.94 -5.86 4.11
CA ASP A 90 14.36 -6.96 4.90
C ASP A 90 12.90 -6.67 5.32
N THR A 91 12.50 -5.41 5.37
CA THR A 91 11.19 -4.97 5.90
C THR A 91 10.30 -4.29 4.88
N ASP A 92 10.87 -3.68 3.84
CA ASP A 92 10.13 -2.77 2.96
C ASP A 92 10.49 -2.97 1.48
N VAL A 93 9.52 -2.69 0.62
CA VAL A 93 9.69 -2.64 -0.83
C VAL A 93 9.50 -1.20 -1.29
N TYR A 94 10.49 -0.67 -1.99
CA TYR A 94 10.49 0.68 -2.55
C TYR A 94 10.47 0.61 -4.07
N VAL A 95 9.59 1.39 -4.69
CA VAL A 95 9.51 1.50 -6.15
C VAL A 95 9.57 2.98 -6.53
N ALA A 96 10.49 3.34 -7.41
CA ALA A 96 10.56 4.67 -8.00
C ALA A 96 9.81 4.71 -9.34
N GLY A 97 9.35 5.90 -9.73
CA GLY A 97 8.69 6.11 -11.00
C GLY A 97 8.01 7.48 -11.08
N TYR A 98 6.98 7.58 -11.90
CA TYR A 98 6.25 8.83 -12.08
C TYR A 98 4.81 8.57 -12.57
N GLN A 99 3.94 9.55 -12.38
CA GLN A 99 2.55 9.51 -12.82
C GLN A 99 2.12 10.86 -13.38
N VAL A 100 1.35 10.84 -14.44
CA VAL A 100 0.73 12.06 -15.00
C VAL A 100 -0.35 12.57 -14.06
N ASN A 101 -0.33 13.87 -13.75
CA ASN A 101 -1.37 14.52 -12.97
C ASN A 101 -2.48 15.13 -13.86
N THR A 102 -3.48 15.77 -13.24
CA THR A 102 -4.58 16.42 -13.95
C THR A 102 -4.16 17.59 -14.85
N ASN A 103 -2.99 18.19 -14.60
CA ASN A 103 -2.41 19.28 -15.38
C ASN A 103 -1.48 18.78 -16.49
N ASN A 104 -1.52 17.47 -16.81
CA ASN A 104 -0.64 16.83 -17.80
C ASN A 104 0.86 17.00 -17.48
N LYS A 105 1.21 17.05 -16.20
CA LYS A 105 2.61 17.06 -15.74
C LYS A 105 2.99 15.70 -15.17
N TRP A 106 4.20 15.28 -15.43
CA TRP A 106 4.78 14.10 -14.83
C TRP A 106 5.24 14.42 -13.41
N VAL A 107 4.72 13.69 -12.43
CA VAL A 107 5.03 13.83 -11.01
C VAL A 107 5.94 12.68 -10.60
N ALA A 108 7.15 12.97 -10.17
CA ALA A 108 8.05 11.97 -9.62
C ALA A 108 7.43 11.36 -8.35
N LYS A 109 7.47 10.01 -8.27
CA LYS A 109 6.84 9.25 -7.18
C LYS A 109 7.77 8.21 -6.60
N LEU A 110 7.52 7.94 -5.32
CA LEU A 110 8.04 6.79 -4.61
C LEU A 110 6.86 6.03 -4.01
N TRP A 111 6.79 4.73 -4.28
CA TRP A 111 5.89 3.82 -3.59
C TRP A 111 6.68 3.04 -2.54
N LYS A 112 6.24 3.13 -1.29
CA LYS A 112 6.74 2.29 -0.19
C LYS A 112 5.65 1.31 0.19
N ASN A 113 5.88 0.02 0.02
CA ASN A 113 4.91 -1.05 0.31
C ASN A 113 3.56 -0.81 -0.40
N GLY A 114 3.59 -0.31 -1.64
CA GLY A 114 2.41 0.02 -2.44
C GLY A 114 1.79 1.39 -2.15
N VAL A 115 2.22 2.11 -1.10
CA VAL A 115 1.70 3.45 -0.77
C VAL A 115 2.52 4.51 -1.50
N ALA A 116 1.85 5.32 -2.33
CA ALA A 116 2.47 6.36 -3.15
C ALA A 116 2.73 7.65 -2.38
N THR A 117 3.92 8.22 -2.55
CA THR A 117 4.29 9.57 -2.10
C THR A 117 4.82 10.37 -3.29
N ASN A 118 4.40 11.61 -3.44
CA ASN A 118 4.93 12.51 -4.45
C ASN A 118 6.30 13.04 -4.00
N LEU A 119 7.28 13.01 -4.90
CA LEU A 119 8.61 13.59 -4.71
C LEU A 119 8.72 14.99 -5.30
N SER A 120 7.82 15.35 -6.22
CA SER A 120 7.70 16.70 -6.80
C SER A 120 6.29 17.25 -6.61
N ASP A 121 6.14 18.56 -6.70
CA ASP A 121 4.87 19.27 -6.49
C ASP A 121 3.87 19.16 -7.67
N GLY A 122 4.33 18.63 -8.82
CA GLY A 122 3.53 18.47 -10.03
C GLY A 122 3.24 19.75 -10.81
N THR A 123 3.91 20.85 -10.50
CA THR A 123 3.84 22.07 -11.31
C THR A 123 4.70 21.98 -12.57
N LYS A 124 5.73 21.14 -12.53
CA LYS A 124 6.68 20.84 -13.61
C LYS A 124 6.79 19.35 -13.83
N ASN A 125 7.38 18.94 -14.98
CA ASN A 125 7.67 17.53 -15.17
C ASN A 125 8.85 17.11 -14.29
N ALA A 126 8.70 16.00 -13.61
CA ALA A 126 9.75 15.37 -12.81
C ALA A 126 9.67 13.84 -12.94
N LEU A 127 10.84 13.22 -13.00
CA LEU A 127 10.98 11.77 -13.11
C LEU A 127 11.83 11.25 -11.94
N ALA A 128 11.40 10.19 -11.33
CA ALA A 128 12.22 9.38 -10.43
C ALA A 128 12.74 8.19 -11.24
N ASN A 129 14.07 8.05 -11.39
CA ASN A 129 14.71 7.09 -12.28
C ASN A 129 15.26 5.87 -11.53
N ALA A 130 15.80 6.06 -10.32
CA ALA A 130 16.35 4.99 -9.52
C ALA A 130 16.10 5.23 -8.03
N VAL A 131 15.96 4.14 -7.25
CA VAL A 131 15.83 4.18 -5.80
C VAL A 131 16.87 3.28 -5.15
N TYR A 132 17.44 3.75 -4.05
CA TYR A 132 18.38 3.03 -3.20
C TYR A 132 18.11 3.35 -1.72
N VAL A 133 18.29 2.37 -0.85
CA VAL A 133 18.15 2.56 0.60
C VAL A 133 19.46 2.23 1.28
N TYR A 134 19.94 3.14 2.11
CA TYR A 134 21.12 2.94 2.94
C TYR A 134 20.80 3.28 4.40
N GLY A 135 20.89 2.27 5.26
CA GLY A 135 20.44 2.40 6.64
C GLY A 135 18.94 2.74 6.69
N ASN A 136 18.61 3.86 7.31
CA ASN A 136 17.23 4.37 7.39
C ASN A 136 16.91 5.44 6.32
N ASP A 137 17.87 5.77 5.48
CA ASP A 137 17.70 6.81 4.48
C ASP A 137 17.32 6.24 3.12
N VAL A 138 16.31 6.81 2.51
CA VAL A 138 15.83 6.48 1.16
C VAL A 138 16.32 7.57 0.20
N TYR A 139 17.04 7.15 -0.82
CA TYR A 139 17.56 8.01 -1.88
C TYR A 139 16.88 7.69 -3.20
N VAL A 140 16.45 8.73 -3.92
CA VAL A 140 15.88 8.60 -5.26
C VAL A 140 16.64 9.54 -6.18
N ALA A 141 17.21 8.99 -7.26
CA ALA A 141 17.83 9.77 -8.32
C ALA A 141 16.83 10.06 -9.43
N GLY A 142 16.93 11.22 -10.07
CA GLY A 142 16.05 11.58 -11.17
C GLY A 142 16.29 12.97 -11.70
N ASP A 143 15.24 13.59 -12.18
CA ASP A 143 15.29 14.95 -12.72
C ASP A 143 13.95 15.69 -12.59
N GLU A 144 14.01 17.00 -12.68
CA GLU A 144 12.85 17.89 -12.73
C GLU A 144 13.13 19.05 -13.68
N ASP A 145 12.15 19.38 -14.50
CA ASP A 145 12.25 20.54 -15.40
C ASP A 145 12.34 21.84 -14.58
N ASN A 146 13.23 22.74 -14.96
CA ASN A 146 13.12 24.14 -14.60
C ASN A 146 12.30 24.87 -15.69
N ALA A 147 12.45 26.17 -15.87
CA ALA A 147 11.73 26.90 -16.93
C ALA A 147 12.21 26.53 -18.35
N THR A 148 13.45 26.03 -18.51
CA THR A 148 14.13 25.91 -19.81
C THR A 148 14.73 24.51 -20.05
N VAL A 149 15.25 23.86 -19.04
CA VAL A 149 15.97 22.59 -19.16
C VAL A 149 15.62 21.65 -18.03
N ARG A 150 16.01 20.40 -18.20
CA ARG A 150 15.92 19.36 -17.18
C ARG A 150 17.10 19.47 -16.22
N VAL A 151 16.87 19.41 -14.93
CA VAL A 151 17.86 19.52 -13.85
C VAL A 151 17.96 18.18 -13.13
N ALA A 152 19.16 17.59 -13.10
CA ALA A 152 19.41 16.37 -12.35
C ALA A 152 19.22 16.61 -10.84
N LYS A 153 18.52 15.69 -10.17
CA LYS A 153 18.15 15.77 -8.75
C LYS A 153 18.39 14.48 -8.01
N VAL A 154 18.58 14.61 -6.72
CA VAL A 154 18.44 13.53 -5.75
C VAL A 154 17.43 13.95 -4.69
N TRP A 155 16.51 13.04 -4.35
CA TRP A 155 15.62 13.17 -3.19
C TRP A 155 16.15 12.26 -2.08
N LYS A 156 16.49 12.86 -0.93
CA LYS A 156 16.82 12.13 0.30
C LYS A 156 15.62 12.24 1.24
N ASN A 157 14.97 11.13 1.56
CA ASN A 157 13.77 11.08 2.41
C ASN A 157 12.68 12.06 1.93
N GLY A 158 12.52 12.17 0.60
CA GLY A 158 11.55 13.07 -0.03
C GLY A 158 12.01 14.53 -0.20
N ILE A 159 13.18 14.91 0.34
CA ILE A 159 13.72 16.27 0.20
C ILE A 159 14.63 16.36 -1.02
N ALA A 160 14.29 17.23 -1.97
CA ALA A 160 15.01 17.39 -3.23
C ALA A 160 16.26 18.26 -3.09
N THR A 161 17.36 17.80 -3.70
CA THR A 161 18.59 18.57 -3.91
C THR A 161 18.97 18.51 -5.38
N SER A 162 19.26 19.68 -5.99
CA SER A 162 19.75 19.73 -7.37
C SER A 162 21.23 19.31 -7.43
N LEU A 163 21.55 18.45 -8.38
CA LEU A 163 22.90 17.97 -8.66
C LEU A 163 23.60 18.83 -9.71
N THR A 164 22.83 19.59 -10.49
CA THR A 164 23.36 20.51 -11.52
C THR A 164 22.76 21.91 -11.34
N ASP A 165 23.42 22.89 -11.92
CA ASP A 165 23.07 24.32 -11.82
C ASP A 165 21.84 24.72 -12.65
N GLY A 166 21.33 23.82 -13.49
CA GLY A 166 20.14 24.06 -14.33
C GLY A 166 20.40 24.94 -15.54
N THR A 167 21.65 25.14 -15.94
CA THR A 167 22.01 25.86 -17.19
C THR A 167 22.00 24.92 -18.40
N LYS A 168 22.16 23.62 -18.21
CA LYS A 168 22.18 22.58 -19.24
C LYS A 168 21.26 21.43 -18.82
N THR A 169 20.68 20.74 -19.82
CA THR A 169 19.90 19.54 -19.58
C THR A 169 20.76 18.44 -18.96
N ALA A 170 20.29 17.92 -17.83
CA ALA A 170 20.93 16.83 -17.10
C ALA A 170 19.89 15.92 -16.46
N SER A 171 20.23 14.65 -16.28
CA SER A 171 19.41 13.65 -15.57
C SER A 171 20.32 12.76 -14.72
N ALA A 172 19.85 12.34 -13.56
CA ALA A 172 20.47 11.31 -12.75
C ALA A 172 19.71 9.99 -12.96
N ASN A 173 20.41 8.95 -13.42
CA ASN A 173 19.78 7.72 -13.89
C ASN A 173 19.97 6.53 -12.94
N ALA A 174 20.96 6.59 -12.04
CA ALA A 174 21.29 5.53 -11.10
C ALA A 174 21.73 6.13 -9.75
N ILE A 175 21.62 5.31 -8.71
CA ILE A 175 22.08 5.65 -7.36
C ILE A 175 22.44 4.36 -6.61
#